data_7e3925e471925b5304b20d2afc0a43e5
#
_entry.id   7e3925e471925b5304b20d2afc0a43e5
#
_cell.length_a   1.000
_cell.length_b   1.000
_cell.length_c   1.000
_cell.angle_alpha   90.00
_cell.angle_beta   90.00
_cell.angle_gamma   90.00
#
_symmetry.space_group_name_H-M   'P 1'
#
loop_
_entity.id
_entity.type
_entity.pdbx_description
1 polymer ?
#
loop_
_entity_poly.entity_id
_entity_poly.type
_entity_poly.pdbx_seq_one_letter_code
_entity_poly.pdbx_strand_id
1 'polypeptide(L)'
;MQKFLIIFIIFFFNLNNLFADDREKELNKLFKNLKTMNYSIASKIEQEIWKMWSTHPNDENLTILLNEGSILVNQSKYNQAIDIFSKAIALDPSWAEAWNKRATVFYLSGNFEKSQRDIDKVLELEERHFGALAGQGLVNICLLYTSPSPRD
;
A
#
# COMPACT_ATOMS: atom_id res chain seq x y z
N MET A 1 19.97 -28.00 23.40
CA MET A 1 19.47 -26.62 23.20
C MET A 1 19.34 -26.21 21.72
N GLN A 2 20.35 -26.43 20.89
CA GLN A 2 20.36 -26.02 19.48
C GLN A 2 19.22 -26.64 18.62
N LYS A 3 18.86 -27.91 18.84
CA LYS A 3 17.77 -28.59 18.11
C LYS A 3 16.38 -28.05 18.49
N PHE A 4 16.17 -27.64 19.74
CA PHE A 4 14.91 -27.00 20.15
C PHE A 4 14.73 -25.61 19.55
N LEU A 5 15.83 -24.84 19.42
CA LEU A 5 15.80 -23.52 18.79
C LEU A 5 15.43 -23.60 17.30
N ILE A 6 15.97 -24.59 16.58
CA ILE A 6 15.67 -24.81 15.16
C ILE A 6 14.21 -25.20 14.95
N ILE A 7 13.66 -26.09 15.78
CA ILE A 7 12.25 -26.50 15.72
C ILE A 7 11.33 -25.30 16.01
N PHE A 8 11.70 -24.47 16.98
CA PHE A 8 10.92 -23.26 17.32
C PHE A 8 10.92 -22.24 16.18
N ILE A 9 12.08 -22.03 15.51
CA ILE A 9 12.21 -21.14 14.35
C ILE A 9 11.37 -21.66 13.18
N ILE A 10 11.43 -22.96 12.86
CA ILE A 10 10.65 -23.58 11.80
C ILE A 10 9.15 -23.49 12.09
N PHE A 11 8.74 -23.68 13.33
CA PHE A 11 7.34 -23.58 13.74
C PHE A 11 6.81 -22.14 13.61
N PHE A 12 7.62 -21.13 14.02
CA PHE A 12 7.27 -19.71 13.86
C PHE A 12 7.18 -19.28 12.39
N PHE A 13 8.10 -19.78 11.55
CA PHE A 13 8.07 -19.51 10.10
C PHE A 13 6.84 -20.09 9.41
N ASN A 14 6.40 -21.28 9.82
CA ASN A 14 5.20 -21.92 9.27
C ASN A 14 3.91 -21.21 9.72
N LEU A 15 3.85 -20.67 10.93
CA LEU A 15 2.68 -19.90 11.39
C LEU A 15 2.50 -18.60 10.62
N ASN A 16 3.56 -17.84 10.37
CA ASN A 16 3.49 -16.60 9.60
C ASN A 16 3.04 -16.85 8.16
N ASN A 17 3.51 -17.92 7.53
CA ASN A 17 3.08 -18.32 6.19
C ASN A 17 1.59 -18.71 6.15
N LEU A 18 1.06 -19.35 7.20
CA LEU A 18 -0.33 -19.76 7.26
C LEU A 18 -1.28 -18.55 7.33
N PHE A 19 -0.96 -17.54 8.14
CA PHE A 19 -1.77 -16.31 8.23
C PHE A 19 -1.69 -15.45 6.97
N ALA A 20 -0.53 -15.40 6.32
CA ALA A 20 -0.36 -14.70 5.05
C ALA A 20 -1.21 -15.36 3.94
N ASP A 21 -1.24 -16.70 3.89
CA ASP A 21 -2.02 -17.47 2.93
C ASP A 21 -3.55 -17.26 3.14
N ASP A 22 -4.03 -17.23 4.37
CA ASP A 22 -5.44 -17.01 4.67
C ASP A 22 -5.89 -15.58 4.31
N ARG A 23 -5.03 -14.58 4.55
CA ARG A 23 -5.29 -13.19 4.17
C ARG A 23 -5.38 -13.04 2.64
N GLU A 24 -4.45 -13.64 1.91
CA GLU A 24 -4.46 -13.62 0.44
C GLU A 24 -5.68 -14.34 -0.14
N LYS A 25 -6.09 -15.45 0.44
CA LYS A 25 -7.34 -16.15 0.06
C LYS A 25 -8.57 -15.26 0.25
N GLU A 26 -8.68 -14.56 1.37
CA GLU A 26 -9.81 -13.66 1.62
C GLU A 26 -9.79 -12.48 0.65
N LEU A 27 -8.63 -11.88 0.39
CA LEU A 27 -8.46 -10.83 -0.60
C LEU A 27 -8.88 -11.30 -2.01
N ASN A 28 -8.46 -12.49 -2.41
CA ASN A 28 -8.84 -13.11 -3.69
C ASN A 28 -10.36 -13.31 -3.79
N LYS A 29 -11.01 -13.71 -2.70
CA LYS A 29 -12.47 -13.85 -2.63
C LYS A 29 -13.17 -12.50 -2.77
N LEU A 30 -12.67 -11.45 -2.12
CA LEU A 30 -13.20 -10.10 -2.25
C LEU A 30 -13.07 -9.59 -3.69
N PHE A 31 -11.92 -9.74 -4.33
CA PHE A 31 -11.73 -9.37 -5.73
C PHE A 31 -12.63 -10.16 -6.69
N LYS A 32 -12.85 -11.44 -6.43
CA LYS A 32 -13.81 -12.24 -7.21
C LYS A 32 -15.23 -11.71 -7.08
N ASN A 33 -15.64 -11.31 -5.87
CA ASN A 33 -16.97 -10.79 -5.59
C ASN A 33 -17.13 -9.34 -6.06
N LEU A 34 -16.04 -8.56 -6.19
CA LEU A 34 -16.06 -7.19 -6.69
C LEU A 34 -16.59 -7.10 -8.13
N LYS A 35 -16.53 -8.20 -8.91
CA LYS A 35 -17.05 -8.28 -10.27
C LYS A 35 -18.58 -8.30 -10.35
N THR A 36 -19.28 -8.14 -9.22
CA THR A 36 -20.75 -8.06 -9.20
C THR A 36 -21.24 -6.80 -9.91
N MET A 37 -22.40 -6.90 -10.54
CA MET A 37 -23.07 -5.75 -11.20
C MET A 37 -23.79 -4.83 -10.21
N ASN A 38 -23.92 -5.21 -8.93
CA ASN A 38 -24.60 -4.42 -7.93
C ASN A 38 -23.65 -3.40 -7.29
N TYR A 39 -23.85 -2.12 -7.60
CA TYR A 39 -23.01 -1.01 -7.13
C TYR A 39 -22.92 -0.94 -5.58
N SER A 40 -24.04 -1.13 -4.87
CA SER A 40 -24.04 -1.08 -3.39
C SER A 40 -23.20 -2.19 -2.77
N ILE A 41 -23.24 -3.38 -3.36
CA ILE A 41 -22.43 -4.53 -2.93
C ILE A 41 -20.97 -4.29 -3.29
N ALA A 42 -20.69 -3.84 -4.51
CA ALA A 42 -19.32 -3.54 -4.96
C ALA A 42 -18.64 -2.49 -4.07
N SER A 43 -19.33 -1.42 -3.71
CA SER A 43 -18.80 -0.38 -2.81
C SER A 43 -18.45 -0.91 -1.41
N LYS A 44 -19.26 -1.84 -0.86
CA LYS A 44 -18.92 -2.47 0.44
C LYS A 44 -17.67 -3.35 0.34
N ILE A 45 -17.59 -4.15 -0.72
CA ILE A 45 -16.42 -5.01 -0.98
C ILE A 45 -15.15 -4.16 -1.15
N GLU A 46 -15.25 -3.05 -1.89
CA GLU A 46 -14.14 -2.10 -2.04
C GLU A 46 -13.66 -1.56 -0.69
N GLN A 47 -14.58 -1.17 0.19
CA GLN A 47 -14.23 -0.72 1.54
C GLN A 47 -13.55 -1.80 2.38
N GLU A 48 -13.96 -3.07 2.24
CA GLU A 48 -13.31 -4.20 2.92
C GLU A 48 -11.89 -4.42 2.39
N ILE A 49 -11.68 -4.33 1.08
CA ILE A 49 -10.33 -4.41 0.47
C ILE A 49 -9.45 -3.28 1.00
N TRP A 50 -9.92 -2.03 0.99
CA TRP A 50 -9.20 -0.89 1.56
C TRP A 50 -8.84 -1.10 3.02
N LYS A 51 -9.77 -1.61 3.83
CA LYS A 51 -9.51 -1.92 5.24
C LYS A 51 -8.42 -2.97 5.38
N MET A 52 -8.46 -4.03 4.57
CA MET A 52 -7.42 -5.05 4.58
C MET A 52 -6.06 -4.48 4.24
N TRP A 53 -5.93 -3.67 3.19
CA TRP A 53 -4.65 -3.06 2.81
C TRP A 53 -4.13 -2.08 3.87
N SER A 54 -5.02 -1.26 4.45
CA SER A 54 -4.66 -0.23 5.43
C SER A 54 -4.38 -0.77 6.83
N THR A 55 -4.66 -2.05 7.09
CA THR A 55 -4.38 -2.71 8.37
C THR A 55 -3.19 -3.64 8.19
N HIS A 56 -2.10 -3.39 8.95
CA HIS A 56 -0.94 -4.26 8.91
C HIS A 56 -1.28 -5.63 9.54
N PRO A 57 -0.94 -6.77 8.88
CA PRO A 57 -1.41 -8.08 9.32
C PRO A 57 -0.85 -8.54 10.67
N ASN A 58 0.35 -8.10 11.05
CA ASN A 58 1.10 -8.65 12.17
C ASN A 58 1.59 -7.59 13.17
N ASP A 59 1.45 -6.28 12.87
CA ASP A 59 1.96 -5.21 13.71
C ASP A 59 0.99 -4.03 13.75
N GLU A 60 0.28 -3.88 14.87
CA GLU A 60 -0.65 -2.79 15.09
C GLU A 60 0.05 -1.42 15.11
N ASN A 61 1.32 -1.35 15.55
CA ASN A 61 2.06 -0.09 15.56
C ASN A 61 2.29 0.44 14.14
N LEU A 62 2.46 -0.43 13.15
CA LEU A 62 2.55 -0.02 11.74
C LEU A 62 1.23 0.56 11.25
N THR A 63 0.10 -0.02 11.65
CA THR A 63 -1.24 0.54 11.36
C THR A 63 -1.41 1.92 12.01
N ILE A 64 -0.94 2.10 13.24
CA ILE A 64 -0.95 3.40 13.93
C ILE A 64 -0.10 4.41 13.18
N LEU A 65 1.12 4.08 12.77
CA LEU A 65 1.98 4.95 11.97
C LEU A 65 1.30 5.37 10.65
N LEU A 66 0.63 4.45 9.96
CA LEU A 66 -0.10 4.78 8.73
C LEU A 66 -1.21 5.80 8.98
N ASN A 67 -1.93 5.65 10.08
CA ASN A 67 -2.99 6.57 10.49
C ASN A 67 -2.43 7.95 10.88
N GLU A 68 -1.32 8.00 11.63
CA GLU A 68 -0.62 9.25 11.98
C GLU A 68 -0.19 10.01 10.72
N GLY A 69 0.45 9.31 9.76
CA GLY A 69 0.81 9.90 8.49
C GLY A 69 -0.40 10.44 7.73
N SER A 70 -1.52 9.72 7.73
CA SER A 70 -2.76 10.15 7.08
C SER A 70 -3.37 11.41 7.74
N ILE A 71 -3.29 11.54 9.06
CA ILE A 71 -3.68 12.78 9.77
C ILE A 71 -2.80 13.96 9.35
N LEU A 72 -1.49 13.76 9.21
CA LEU A 72 -0.56 14.80 8.75
C LEU A 72 -0.87 15.23 7.31
N VAL A 73 -1.25 14.31 6.44
CA VAL A 73 -1.72 14.63 5.07
C VAL A 73 -2.94 15.54 5.11
N ASN A 74 -3.94 15.21 5.92
CA ASN A 74 -5.15 16.03 6.08
C ASN A 74 -4.86 17.43 6.64
N GLN A 75 -3.74 17.60 7.36
CA GLN A 75 -3.24 18.88 7.84
C GLN A 75 -2.30 19.57 6.83
N SER A 76 -2.13 19.04 5.62
CA SER A 76 -1.19 19.51 4.59
C SER A 76 0.29 19.54 5.05
N LYS A 77 0.63 18.77 6.09
CA LYS A 77 1.99 18.62 6.62
C LYS A 77 2.76 17.54 5.84
N TYR A 78 2.92 17.74 4.54
CA TYR A 78 3.40 16.73 3.62
C TYR A 78 4.80 16.18 3.95
N ASN A 79 5.76 17.03 4.32
CA ASN A 79 7.11 16.55 4.68
C ASN A 79 7.07 15.59 5.88
N GLN A 80 6.31 15.94 6.93
CA GLN A 80 6.16 15.08 8.10
C GLN A 80 5.44 13.77 7.77
N ALA A 81 4.42 13.80 6.91
CA ALA A 81 3.75 12.59 6.44
C ALA A 81 4.70 11.66 5.66
N ILE A 82 5.55 12.22 4.78
CA ILE A 82 6.58 11.47 4.05
C ILE A 82 7.54 10.78 5.02
N ASP A 83 7.99 11.47 6.09
CA ASP A 83 8.88 10.89 7.09
C ASP A 83 8.21 9.71 7.82
N ILE A 84 6.94 9.87 8.22
CA ILE A 84 6.17 8.80 8.89
C ILE A 84 5.98 7.59 7.96
N PHE A 85 5.55 7.79 6.72
CA PHE A 85 5.38 6.69 5.77
C PHE A 85 6.72 6.04 5.41
N SER A 86 7.81 6.82 5.32
CA SER A 86 9.16 6.28 5.10
C SER A 86 9.62 5.42 6.27
N LYS A 87 9.27 5.77 7.51
CA LYS A 87 9.51 4.95 8.69
C LYS A 87 8.72 3.63 8.63
N ALA A 88 7.44 3.68 8.25
CA ALA A 88 6.63 2.48 8.08
C ALA A 88 7.22 1.54 7.01
N ILE A 89 7.64 2.08 5.86
CA ILE A 89 8.31 1.34 4.79
C ILE A 89 9.63 0.72 5.25
N ALA A 90 10.42 1.44 6.06
CA ALA A 90 11.69 0.92 6.58
C ALA A 90 11.48 -0.25 7.55
N LEU A 91 10.37 -0.26 8.30
CA LEU A 91 10.01 -1.34 9.23
C LEU A 91 9.42 -2.55 8.51
N ASP A 92 8.58 -2.34 7.49
CA ASP A 92 8.10 -3.40 6.60
C ASP A 92 8.05 -2.92 5.14
N PRO A 93 9.11 -3.17 4.35
CA PRO A 93 9.13 -2.80 2.94
C PRO A 93 8.19 -3.64 2.06
N SER A 94 7.60 -4.72 2.58
CA SER A 94 6.62 -5.55 1.87
C SER A 94 5.18 -5.04 2.00
N TRP A 95 4.92 -4.04 2.85
CA TRP A 95 3.59 -3.49 3.03
C TRP A 95 3.23 -2.47 1.95
N ALA A 96 2.52 -2.90 0.92
CA ALA A 96 2.17 -2.09 -0.26
C ALA A 96 1.49 -0.76 0.09
N GLU A 97 0.58 -0.75 1.09
CA GLU A 97 -0.17 0.46 1.44
C GLU A 97 0.71 1.58 2.00
N ALA A 98 1.81 1.27 2.69
CA ALA A 98 2.75 2.30 3.16
C ALA A 98 3.40 3.06 1.98
N TRP A 99 3.78 2.34 0.92
CA TRP A 99 4.26 2.92 -0.33
C TRP A 99 3.17 3.74 -1.03
N ASN A 100 1.94 3.21 -1.11
CA ASN A 100 0.80 3.90 -1.72
C ASN A 100 0.49 5.23 -1.03
N LYS A 101 0.51 5.27 0.31
CA LYS A 101 0.33 6.51 1.08
C LYS A 101 1.44 7.53 0.80
N ARG A 102 2.70 7.09 0.74
CA ARG A 102 3.81 8.00 0.43
C ARG A 102 3.75 8.50 -1.02
N ALA A 103 3.41 7.63 -1.96
CA ALA A 103 3.18 8.01 -3.36
C ALA A 103 2.13 9.11 -3.49
N THR A 104 1.02 8.96 -2.78
CA THR A 104 -0.05 9.98 -2.74
C THR A 104 0.48 11.33 -2.25
N VAL A 105 1.31 11.35 -1.20
CA VAL A 105 1.88 12.60 -0.68
C VAL A 105 2.88 13.21 -1.65
N PHE A 106 3.69 12.40 -2.31
CA PHE A 106 4.58 12.89 -3.37
C PHE A 106 3.79 13.51 -4.52
N TYR A 107 2.68 12.90 -4.95
CA TYR A 107 1.78 13.48 -5.95
C TYR A 107 1.22 14.84 -5.49
N LEU A 108 0.66 14.91 -4.27
CA LEU A 108 0.08 16.13 -3.70
C LEU A 108 1.11 17.27 -3.53
N SER A 109 2.38 16.94 -3.36
CA SER A 109 3.49 17.89 -3.25
C SER A 109 4.19 18.19 -4.59
N GLY A 110 3.66 17.71 -5.71
CA GLY A 110 4.21 17.93 -7.05
C GLY A 110 5.47 17.13 -7.38
N ASN A 111 5.85 16.14 -6.55
CA ASN A 111 7.02 15.31 -6.76
C ASN A 111 6.64 14.06 -7.59
N PHE A 112 6.22 14.25 -8.84
CA PHE A 112 5.61 13.21 -9.68
C PHE A 112 6.54 12.02 -9.94
N GLU A 113 7.84 12.23 -10.13
CA GLU A 113 8.80 11.16 -10.37
C GLU A 113 8.99 10.28 -9.12
N LYS A 114 8.93 10.88 -7.90
CA LYS A 114 8.98 10.11 -6.65
C LYS A 114 7.68 9.33 -6.44
N SER A 115 6.55 9.97 -6.76
CA SER A 115 5.25 9.30 -6.73
C SER A 115 5.23 8.09 -7.64
N GLN A 116 5.71 8.22 -8.90
CA GLN A 116 5.76 7.11 -9.84
C GLN A 116 6.59 5.94 -9.32
N ARG A 117 7.78 6.20 -8.77
CA ARG A 117 8.63 5.13 -8.21
C ARG A 117 7.95 4.36 -7.07
N ASP A 118 7.23 5.06 -6.19
CA ASP A 118 6.50 4.42 -5.11
C ASP A 118 5.29 3.64 -5.64
N ILE A 119 4.57 4.16 -6.64
CA ILE A 119 3.48 3.45 -7.34
C ILE A 119 3.99 2.16 -7.99
N ASP A 120 5.13 2.20 -8.69
CA ASP A 120 5.73 1.02 -9.29
C ASP A 120 5.99 -0.05 -8.23
N LYS A 121 6.47 0.36 -7.05
CA LYS A 121 6.68 -0.56 -5.93
C LYS A 121 5.39 -1.12 -5.36
N VAL A 122 4.32 -0.33 -5.28
CA VAL A 122 2.99 -0.83 -4.88
C VAL A 122 2.53 -1.91 -5.83
N LEU A 123 2.61 -1.67 -7.15
CA LEU A 123 2.14 -2.60 -8.17
C LEU A 123 3.02 -3.87 -8.29
N GLU A 124 4.29 -3.79 -7.92
CA GLU A 124 5.14 -4.97 -7.74
C GLU A 124 4.67 -5.86 -6.59
N LEU A 125 4.22 -5.26 -5.48
CA LEU A 125 3.77 -5.95 -4.26
C LEU A 125 2.31 -6.41 -4.34
N GLU A 126 1.43 -5.63 -4.98
CA GLU A 126 0.01 -5.91 -5.19
C GLU A 126 -0.44 -5.31 -6.54
N GLU A 127 -0.41 -6.11 -7.58
CA GLU A 127 -0.74 -5.68 -8.96
C GLU A 127 -2.19 -5.18 -9.12
N ARG A 128 -3.09 -5.60 -8.22
CA ARG A 128 -4.52 -5.24 -8.24
C ARG A 128 -4.82 -3.99 -7.43
N HIS A 129 -3.78 -3.30 -6.89
CA HIS A 129 -3.98 -2.15 -6.02
C HIS A 129 -4.59 -0.97 -6.78
N PHE A 130 -5.92 -0.90 -6.80
CA PHE A 130 -6.67 0.07 -7.62
C PHE A 130 -6.38 1.53 -7.27
N GLY A 131 -5.98 1.85 -6.03
CA GLY A 131 -5.49 3.19 -5.67
C GLY A 131 -4.18 3.54 -6.37
N ALA A 132 -3.24 2.60 -6.46
CA ALA A 132 -1.99 2.79 -7.19
C ALA A 132 -2.22 2.87 -8.71
N LEU A 133 -3.10 2.01 -9.26
CA LEU A 133 -3.47 2.08 -10.68
C LEU A 133 -4.10 3.42 -11.05
N ALA A 134 -4.99 3.96 -10.22
CA ALA A 134 -5.56 5.28 -10.41
C ALA A 134 -4.50 6.39 -10.29
N GLY A 135 -3.63 6.30 -9.26
CA GLY A 135 -2.51 7.22 -9.05
C GLY A 135 -1.54 7.24 -10.22
N GLN A 136 -1.22 6.09 -10.80
CA GLN A 136 -0.37 5.97 -11.99
C GLN A 136 -0.93 6.76 -13.17
N GLY A 137 -2.25 6.66 -13.42
CA GLY A 137 -2.91 7.44 -14.45
C GLY A 137 -2.75 8.95 -14.24
N LEU A 138 -2.96 9.43 -13.00
CA LEU A 138 -2.81 10.84 -12.65
C LEU A 138 -1.36 11.33 -12.79
N VAL A 139 -0.39 10.57 -12.28
CA VAL A 139 1.04 10.92 -12.36
C VAL A 139 1.50 10.97 -13.82
N ASN A 140 1.12 10.00 -14.64
CA ASN A 140 1.46 9.97 -16.07
C ASN A 140 0.96 11.22 -16.81
N ILE A 141 -0.27 11.67 -16.52
CA ILE A 141 -0.81 12.91 -17.08
C ILE A 141 0.08 14.10 -16.67
N CYS A 142 0.42 14.22 -15.37
CA CYS A 142 1.27 15.32 -14.88
C CYS A 142 2.66 15.29 -15.54
N LEU A 143 3.30 14.13 -15.63
CA LEU A 143 4.63 13.99 -16.25
C LEU A 143 4.62 14.33 -17.74
N LEU A 144 3.57 13.98 -18.48
CA LEU A 144 3.41 14.36 -19.89
C LEU A 144 3.34 15.88 -20.07
N TYR A 145 2.64 16.60 -19.17
CA TYR A 145 2.50 18.06 -19.27
C TYR A 145 3.71 18.82 -18.71
N THR A 146 4.55 18.20 -17.87
CA THR A 146 5.75 18.83 -17.31
C THR A 146 7.02 18.54 -18.08
N SER A 147 7.00 17.57 -19.01
CA SER A 147 8.13 17.27 -19.90
C SER A 147 8.28 18.36 -20.94
N PRO A 148 9.51 18.85 -21.25
CA PRO A 148 9.75 19.78 -22.33
C PRO A 148 9.21 19.23 -23.65
N SER A 149 8.51 20.08 -24.43
CA SER A 149 8.05 19.69 -25.75
C SER A 149 9.25 19.32 -26.64
N PRO A 150 9.19 18.23 -27.43
CA PRO A 150 10.29 17.88 -28.36
C PRO A 150 10.53 18.91 -29.49
N ARG A 151 9.91 20.09 -29.42
CA ARG A 151 9.93 21.14 -30.44
C ARG A 151 10.63 22.43 -29.97
N ASP A 152 11.30 22.43 -28.80
CA ASP A 152 12.08 23.60 -28.32
C ASP A 152 13.56 23.38 -28.54
#